data_db254df72d50e6f6672ce8b1973cb178
#
_entry.id   db254df72d50e6f6672ce8b1973cb178
#
_cell.length_a   1.000
_cell.length_b   1.000
_cell.length_c   1.000
_cell.angle_alpha   90.00
_cell.angle_beta   90.00
_cell.angle_gamma   90.00
#
_symmetry.space_group_name_H-M   'P 1'
#
loop_
_entity.id
_entity.type
_entity.pdbx_description
1 polymer ?
#
loop_
_entity_poly.entity_id
_entity_poly.type
_entity_poly.pdbx_seq_one_letter_code
_entity_poly.pdbx_strand_id
1 'polypeptide(L)'
;MDLEAPTLEEKRWIKQHYGLSIPEDAMDEDIEESARFYEEDNGELHIRSDFLIDDDEDPRSVRVAFILNQHNTNLKSRGVLFSIHDEDVPVFRLLRMRARRAPGLIEDAKEVLLKLFDADAEYSADTLENIYDELEAVSKQVLAGDVTDTRAGEVLAAIARQEDLNGRIRRNVMDTRRAVSFICLLYTSD
;
A
#
# COMPACT_ATOMS: atom_id res chain seq x y z
N MET A 1 12.55 -7.72 3.16
CA MET A 1 13.07 -6.88 4.27
C MET A 1 12.29 -5.60 4.26
N ASP A 2 11.77 -5.20 5.40
CA ASP A 2 10.90 -4.05 5.58
C ASP A 2 11.70 -2.90 6.20
N LEU A 3 11.66 -1.71 5.60
CA LEU A 3 12.49 -0.56 5.92
C LEU A 3 11.59 0.66 6.13
N GLU A 4 11.48 1.07 7.38
CA GLU A 4 10.78 2.29 7.77
C GLU A 4 11.79 3.43 7.91
N ALA A 5 11.60 4.49 7.16
CA ALA A 5 12.46 5.68 7.11
C ALA A 5 13.98 5.36 7.10
N PRO A 6 14.48 4.55 6.14
CA PRO A 6 15.84 4.04 6.19
C PRO A 6 16.89 5.13 6.07
N THR A 7 17.90 5.06 6.92
CA THR A 7 19.05 5.96 6.90
C THR A 7 19.94 5.73 5.69
N LEU A 8 20.80 6.71 5.36
CA LEU A 8 21.80 6.57 4.30
C LEU A 8 22.78 5.41 4.56
N GLU A 9 23.06 5.11 5.82
CA GLU A 9 23.95 3.99 6.19
C GLU A 9 23.28 2.65 5.91
N GLU A 10 22.00 2.50 6.24
CA GLU A 10 21.21 1.30 5.93
C GLU A 10 21.07 1.08 4.43
N LYS A 11 20.80 2.13 3.65
CA LYS A 11 20.74 2.05 2.18
C LYS A 11 22.10 1.60 1.59
N ARG A 12 23.23 2.12 2.11
CA ARG A 12 24.58 1.69 1.70
C ARG A 12 24.86 0.24 2.08
N TRP A 13 24.46 -0.17 3.28
CA TRP A 13 24.61 -1.54 3.74
C TRP A 13 23.85 -2.53 2.85
N ILE A 14 22.61 -2.20 2.47
CA ILE A 14 21.80 -3.00 1.54
C ILE A 14 22.49 -3.15 0.19
N LYS A 15 22.99 -2.05 -0.35
CA LYS A 15 23.73 -2.07 -1.63
C LYS A 15 24.95 -2.99 -1.57
N GLN A 16 25.70 -2.95 -0.47
CA GLN A 16 26.90 -3.78 -0.30
C GLN A 16 26.59 -5.27 -0.13
N HIS A 17 25.52 -5.62 0.59
CA HIS A 17 25.23 -7.01 0.96
C HIS A 17 24.31 -7.72 -0.03
N TYR A 18 23.41 -6.99 -0.68
CA TYR A 18 22.42 -7.56 -1.59
C TYR A 18 22.61 -7.15 -3.04
N GLY A 19 23.49 -6.19 -3.32
CA GLY A 19 23.70 -5.65 -4.66
C GLY A 19 22.55 -4.79 -5.18
N LEU A 20 21.52 -4.54 -4.35
CA LEU A 20 20.32 -3.79 -4.70
C LEU A 20 20.52 -2.30 -4.41
N SER A 21 20.13 -1.45 -5.34
CA SER A 21 20.18 0.01 -5.17
C SER A 21 18.80 0.55 -4.83
N ILE A 22 18.69 1.23 -3.68
CA ILE A 22 17.51 2.01 -3.34
C ILE A 22 17.66 3.37 -4.01
N PRO A 23 16.82 3.74 -4.99
CA PRO A 23 16.86 5.05 -5.63
C PRO A 23 16.67 6.17 -4.60
N GLU A 24 17.34 7.31 -4.81
CA GLU A 24 17.19 8.47 -3.91
C GLU A 24 15.78 9.04 -3.96
N ASP A 25 15.15 8.98 -5.14
CA ASP A 25 13.79 9.40 -5.44
C ASP A 25 12.72 8.34 -5.15
N ALA A 26 13.09 7.23 -4.48
CA ALA A 26 12.16 6.11 -4.23
C ALA A 26 10.85 6.55 -3.54
N MET A 27 10.93 7.59 -2.69
CA MET A 27 9.81 8.11 -1.90
C MET A 27 9.27 9.44 -2.42
N ASP A 28 9.75 9.95 -3.56
CA ASP A 28 9.26 11.23 -4.11
C ASP A 28 7.79 11.13 -4.49
N GLU A 29 6.99 12.09 -4.05
CA GLU A 29 5.55 12.14 -4.30
C GLU A 29 5.22 12.57 -5.73
N ASP A 30 6.06 13.44 -6.35
CA ASP A 30 5.82 14.08 -7.64
C ASP A 30 6.27 13.24 -8.85
N ILE A 31 6.49 11.93 -8.68
CA ILE A 31 6.89 11.08 -9.79
C ILE A 31 5.73 10.83 -10.74
N GLU A 32 5.97 11.04 -12.03
CA GLU A 32 5.01 10.73 -13.09
C GLU A 32 4.54 9.26 -13.00
N GLU A 33 3.26 9.01 -13.28
CA GLU A 33 2.67 7.67 -13.22
C GLU A 33 3.45 6.63 -14.03
N SER A 34 4.05 7.02 -15.14
CA SER A 34 4.87 6.16 -16.01
C SER A 34 6.19 5.72 -15.36
N ALA A 35 6.68 6.46 -14.37
CA ALA A 35 7.93 6.16 -13.66
C ALA A 35 7.72 5.39 -12.35
N ARG A 36 6.48 5.00 -12.04
CA ARG A 36 6.17 4.24 -10.81
C ARG A 36 6.46 2.76 -10.91
N PHE A 37 6.47 2.21 -12.14
CA PHE A 37 6.63 0.79 -12.39
C PHE A 37 7.64 0.58 -13.51
N TYR A 38 8.79 -0.01 -13.20
CA TYR A 38 9.82 -0.29 -14.20
C TYR A 38 10.68 -1.49 -13.81
N GLU A 39 11.33 -2.06 -14.80
CA GLU A 39 12.32 -3.10 -14.65
C GLU A 39 13.69 -2.54 -15.04
N GLU A 40 14.68 -2.79 -14.19
CA GLU A 40 16.08 -2.48 -14.47
C GLU A 40 16.73 -3.55 -15.34
N ASP A 41 17.83 -3.21 -16.01
CA ASP A 41 18.58 -4.14 -16.87
C ASP A 41 19.08 -5.40 -16.13
N ASN A 42 19.19 -5.34 -14.82
CA ASN A 42 19.61 -6.45 -13.96
C ASN A 42 18.42 -7.34 -13.50
N GLY A 43 17.21 -7.07 -13.98
CA GLY A 43 15.98 -7.79 -13.62
C GLY A 43 15.38 -7.38 -12.26
N GLU A 44 15.78 -6.26 -11.70
CA GLU A 44 15.13 -5.67 -10.53
C GLU A 44 13.83 -4.98 -10.92
N LEU A 45 12.74 -5.33 -10.25
CA LEU A 45 11.45 -4.68 -10.41
C LEU A 45 11.29 -3.60 -9.36
N HIS A 46 11.07 -2.38 -9.81
CA HIS A 46 10.76 -1.23 -8.98
C HIS A 46 9.27 -0.91 -9.09
N ILE A 47 8.58 -0.91 -7.96
CA ILE A 47 7.15 -0.71 -7.87
C ILE A 47 6.88 0.32 -6.77
N ARG A 48 6.21 1.41 -7.11
CA ARG A 48 5.78 2.44 -6.17
C ARG A 48 4.27 2.47 -6.13
N SER A 49 3.69 2.19 -4.97
CA SER A 49 2.25 2.14 -4.77
C SER A 49 1.87 2.85 -3.48
N ASP A 50 0.70 3.46 -3.49
CA ASP A 50 0.19 4.14 -2.31
C ASP A 50 -0.70 3.18 -1.52
N PHE A 51 -0.56 3.17 -0.20
CA PHE A 51 -1.30 2.33 0.74
C PHE A 51 -2.14 3.20 1.66
N LEU A 52 -3.35 2.74 1.97
CA LEU A 52 -4.26 3.45 2.84
C LEU A 52 -3.87 3.29 4.31
N ILE A 53 -3.87 4.40 5.05
CA ILE A 53 -3.97 4.42 6.50
C ILE A 53 -5.31 5.05 6.85
N ASP A 54 -6.22 4.24 7.36
CA ASP A 54 -7.50 4.69 7.90
C ASP A 54 -7.28 5.01 9.38
N ASP A 55 -7.07 6.30 9.64
CA ASP A 55 -6.93 6.86 10.97
C ASP A 55 -8.14 7.78 11.22
N ASP A 56 -8.80 7.61 12.34
CA ASP A 56 -10.03 8.36 12.69
C ASP A 56 -9.83 9.88 12.60
N GLU A 57 -8.61 10.36 12.90
CA GLU A 57 -8.30 11.80 12.92
C GLU A 57 -7.70 12.29 11.61
N ASP A 58 -6.89 11.46 10.93
CA ASP A 58 -6.13 11.83 9.72
C ASP A 58 -6.00 10.67 8.75
N PRO A 59 -7.07 10.30 8.03
CA PRO A 59 -6.98 9.27 6.99
C PRO A 59 -6.09 9.75 5.86
N ARG A 60 -5.08 8.94 5.49
CA ARG A 60 -4.07 9.32 4.51
C ARG A 60 -3.60 8.15 3.66
N SER A 61 -2.97 8.47 2.56
CA SER A 61 -2.26 7.50 1.71
C SER A 61 -0.76 7.66 1.91
N VAL A 62 -0.08 6.55 2.13
CA VAL A 62 1.38 6.51 2.33
C VAL A 62 2.02 5.76 1.18
N ARG A 63 3.04 6.36 0.60
CA ARG A 63 3.82 5.72 -0.46
C ARG A 63 4.68 4.60 0.09
N VAL A 64 4.67 3.48 -0.61
CA VAL A 64 5.58 2.37 -0.39
C VAL A 64 6.32 2.07 -1.69
N ALA A 65 7.64 2.10 -1.64
CA ALA A 65 8.48 1.65 -2.73
C ALA A 65 8.90 0.20 -2.49
N PHE A 66 8.70 -0.65 -3.49
CA PHE A 66 9.12 -2.04 -3.50
C PHE A 66 10.25 -2.25 -4.49
N ILE A 67 11.26 -3.02 -4.10
CA ILE A 67 12.32 -3.50 -4.97
C ILE A 67 12.32 -5.02 -4.87
N LEU A 68 11.93 -5.68 -5.95
CA LEU A 68 11.86 -7.14 -6.04
C LEU A 68 12.94 -7.64 -6.99
N ASN A 69 13.83 -8.50 -6.52
CA ASN A 69 14.77 -9.24 -7.34
C ASN A 69 14.58 -10.74 -7.13
N GLN A 70 14.10 -11.43 -8.16
CA GLN A 70 13.88 -12.89 -8.14
C GLN A 70 15.12 -13.72 -8.49
N HIS A 71 16.08 -13.12 -9.21
CA HIS A 71 17.23 -13.79 -9.75
C HIS A 71 18.52 -13.51 -8.97
N ASN A 72 18.43 -13.05 -7.73
CA ASN A 72 19.63 -12.76 -6.94
C ASN A 72 20.45 -14.02 -6.68
N THR A 73 21.48 -14.21 -7.50
CA THR A 73 22.37 -15.39 -7.47
C THR A 73 23.23 -15.50 -6.22
N ASN A 74 23.38 -14.40 -5.46
CA ASN A 74 24.15 -14.35 -4.22
C ASN A 74 23.41 -14.95 -3.04
N LEU A 75 22.08 -15.07 -3.14
CA LEU A 75 21.24 -15.70 -2.13
C LEU A 75 20.69 -16.99 -2.74
N LYS A 76 20.96 -18.12 -2.11
CA LYS A 76 20.32 -19.42 -2.42
C LYS A 76 18.82 -19.39 -2.16
N SER A 77 18.17 -18.24 -2.41
CA SER A 77 16.86 -17.90 -1.92
C SER A 77 15.85 -17.74 -3.03
N ARG A 78 14.62 -17.83 -2.67
CA ARG A 78 13.40 -17.65 -3.46
C ARG A 78 13.14 -16.16 -3.78
N GLY A 79 14.20 -15.41 -4.11
CA GLY A 79 14.15 -13.97 -4.38
C GLY A 79 14.28 -13.09 -3.12
N VAL A 80 14.41 -11.79 -3.35
CA VAL A 80 14.52 -10.76 -2.30
C VAL A 80 13.52 -9.66 -2.59
N LEU A 81 12.77 -9.26 -1.58
CA LEU A 81 11.89 -8.10 -1.61
C LEU A 81 12.33 -7.12 -0.53
N PHE A 82 12.53 -5.86 -0.93
CA PHE A 82 12.60 -4.70 -0.03
C PHE A 82 11.33 -3.89 -0.16
N SER A 83 10.78 -3.49 0.98
CA SER A 83 9.76 -2.45 1.10
C SER A 83 10.36 -1.26 1.81
N ILE A 84 10.11 -0.06 1.30
CA ILE A 84 10.59 1.21 1.84
C ILE A 84 9.39 2.12 2.02
N HIS A 85 9.21 2.66 3.21
CA HIS A 85 8.13 3.59 3.57
C HIS A 85 8.58 4.48 4.72
N ASP A 86 7.91 5.61 4.92
CA ASP A 86 8.28 6.59 5.95
C ASP A 86 7.47 6.41 7.24
N GLU A 87 6.36 5.67 7.21
CA GLU A 87 5.50 5.40 8.37
C GLU A 87 5.06 3.93 8.40
N ASP A 88 4.67 3.44 9.61
CA ASP A 88 4.15 2.09 9.78
C ASP A 88 2.79 1.91 9.08
N VAL A 89 2.74 1.00 8.12
CA VAL A 89 1.56 0.72 7.30
C VAL A 89 0.79 -0.48 7.87
N PRO A 90 -0.52 -0.35 8.19
CA PRO A 90 -1.29 -1.40 8.86
C PRO A 90 -1.27 -2.77 8.17
N VAL A 91 -1.28 -2.80 6.85
CA VAL A 91 -1.28 -4.06 6.07
C VAL A 91 -0.01 -4.90 6.27
N PHE A 92 1.13 -4.28 6.57
CA PHE A 92 2.36 -5.01 6.88
C PHE A 92 2.24 -5.78 8.19
N ARG A 93 1.64 -5.17 9.22
CA ARG A 93 1.34 -5.84 10.50
C ARG A 93 0.36 -6.98 10.30
N LEU A 94 -0.69 -6.74 9.50
CA LEU A 94 -1.71 -7.74 9.19
C LEU A 94 -1.10 -8.96 8.49
N LEU A 95 -0.29 -8.75 7.45
CA LEU A 95 0.37 -9.84 6.74
C LEU A 95 1.34 -10.61 7.65
N ARG A 96 2.14 -9.91 8.48
CA ARG A 96 3.01 -10.56 9.46
C ARG A 96 2.26 -11.45 10.43
N MET A 97 1.09 -11.01 10.92
CA MET A 97 0.24 -11.83 11.78
C MET A 97 -0.32 -13.06 11.06
N ARG A 98 -0.78 -12.91 9.82
CA ARG A 98 -1.30 -14.02 8.99
C ARG A 98 -0.23 -15.05 8.70
N ALA A 99 0.96 -14.63 8.31
CA ALA A 99 2.09 -15.51 8.02
C ALA A 99 2.53 -16.32 9.26
N ARG A 100 2.47 -15.73 10.46
CA ARG A 100 2.77 -16.46 11.71
C ARG A 100 1.73 -17.53 12.04
N ARG A 101 0.46 -17.33 11.66
CA ARG A 101 -0.63 -18.28 11.96
C ARG A 101 -0.75 -19.39 10.93
N ALA A 102 -0.31 -19.15 9.70
CA ALA A 102 -0.40 -20.08 8.58
C ALA A 102 0.99 -20.35 7.98
N PRO A 103 1.76 -21.31 8.53
CA PRO A 103 3.03 -21.73 7.95
C PRO A 103 2.80 -22.19 6.49
N GLY A 104 3.60 -21.68 5.54
CA GLY A 104 3.44 -21.96 4.11
C GLY A 104 2.50 -21.00 3.37
N LEU A 105 2.00 -19.96 4.02
CA LEU A 105 1.26 -18.87 3.37
C LEU A 105 2.12 -18.12 2.34
N ILE A 106 3.42 -18.09 2.56
CA ILE A 106 4.40 -17.37 1.74
C ILE A 106 5.52 -18.33 1.39
N GLU A 107 5.76 -18.49 0.09
CA GLU A 107 6.82 -19.36 -0.43
C GLU A 107 8.03 -18.59 -0.96
N ASP A 108 7.83 -17.40 -1.54
CA ASP A 108 8.87 -16.58 -2.14
C ASP A 108 8.65 -15.07 -1.96
N ALA A 109 9.60 -14.26 -2.43
CA ALA A 109 9.57 -12.81 -2.32
C ALA A 109 8.44 -12.16 -3.12
N LYS A 110 8.11 -12.72 -4.30
CA LYS A 110 7.00 -12.25 -5.14
C LYS A 110 5.66 -12.48 -4.44
N GLU A 111 5.51 -13.62 -3.81
CA GLU A 111 4.27 -13.94 -3.08
C GLU A 111 4.06 -12.98 -1.90
N VAL A 112 5.13 -12.57 -1.20
CA VAL A 112 5.03 -11.50 -0.19
C VAL A 112 4.41 -10.24 -0.78
N LEU A 113 4.90 -9.79 -1.94
CA LEU A 113 4.43 -8.58 -2.60
C LEU A 113 2.95 -8.71 -2.99
N LEU A 114 2.56 -9.82 -3.62
CA LEU A 114 1.17 -10.07 -4.00
C LEU A 114 0.25 -10.16 -2.79
N LYS A 115 0.71 -10.76 -1.70
CA LYS A 115 -0.05 -10.83 -0.44
C LYS A 115 -0.18 -9.49 0.26
N LEU A 116 0.76 -8.57 0.09
CA LEU A 116 0.62 -7.19 0.57
C LEU A 116 -0.47 -6.45 -0.20
N PHE A 117 -0.51 -6.57 -1.54
CA PHE A 117 -1.58 -5.98 -2.34
C PHE A 117 -2.95 -6.60 -2.07
N ASP A 118 -3.01 -7.91 -1.83
CA ASP A 118 -4.23 -8.61 -1.42
C ASP A 118 -4.74 -8.07 -0.06
N ALA A 119 -3.84 -7.94 0.91
CA ALA A 119 -4.18 -7.38 2.23
C ALA A 119 -4.60 -5.90 2.17
N ASP A 120 -4.01 -5.12 1.27
CA ASP A 120 -4.39 -3.72 1.04
C ASP A 120 -5.78 -3.60 0.41
N ALA A 121 -6.11 -4.48 -0.55
CA ALA A 121 -7.43 -4.53 -1.14
C ALA A 121 -8.51 -4.91 -0.11
N GLU A 122 -8.23 -5.90 0.76
CA GLU A 122 -9.12 -6.26 1.87
C GLU A 122 -9.29 -5.12 2.87
N TYR A 123 -8.18 -4.47 3.27
CA TYR A 123 -8.22 -3.32 4.18
C TYR A 123 -9.05 -2.16 3.61
N SER A 124 -8.89 -1.87 2.30
CA SER A 124 -9.68 -0.88 1.59
C SER A 124 -11.17 -1.25 1.53
N ALA A 125 -11.49 -2.54 1.38
CA ALA A 125 -12.88 -3.02 1.38
C ALA A 125 -13.52 -2.88 2.76
N ASP A 126 -12.82 -3.26 3.83
CA ASP A 126 -13.30 -3.11 5.21
C ASP A 126 -13.55 -1.61 5.54
N THR A 127 -12.64 -0.72 5.15
CA THR A 127 -12.83 0.72 5.31
C THR A 127 -14.03 1.24 4.52
N LEU A 128 -14.27 0.71 3.32
CA LEU A 128 -15.44 1.09 2.51
C LEU A 128 -16.76 0.64 3.16
N GLU A 129 -16.80 -0.53 3.79
CA GLU A 129 -17.96 -0.99 4.57
C GLU A 129 -18.24 -0.04 5.73
N ASN A 130 -17.21 0.41 6.47
CA ASN A 130 -17.35 1.39 7.54
C ASN A 130 -17.93 2.72 7.03
N ILE A 131 -17.50 3.20 5.85
CA ILE A 131 -18.06 4.41 5.20
C ILE A 131 -19.56 4.24 4.96
N TYR A 132 -20.00 3.10 4.45
CA TYR A 132 -21.42 2.82 4.21
C TYR A 132 -22.22 2.83 5.50
N ASP A 133 -21.74 2.23 6.57
CA ASP A 133 -22.40 2.19 7.87
C ASP A 133 -22.55 3.61 8.47
N GLU A 134 -21.51 4.42 8.39
CA GLU A 134 -21.54 5.81 8.86
C GLU A 134 -22.51 6.67 8.04
N LEU A 135 -22.50 6.56 6.71
CA LEU A 135 -23.43 7.28 5.84
C LEU A 135 -24.87 6.85 6.06
N GLU A 136 -25.12 5.57 6.34
CA GLU A 136 -26.45 5.08 6.71
C GLU A 136 -26.92 5.69 8.05
N ALA A 137 -26.02 5.77 9.04
CA ALA A 137 -26.32 6.41 10.32
C ALA A 137 -26.67 7.89 10.16
N VAL A 138 -25.87 8.63 9.36
CA VAL A 138 -26.13 10.02 9.00
C VAL A 138 -27.48 10.17 8.29
N SER A 139 -27.78 9.31 7.32
CA SER A 139 -29.04 9.32 6.59
C SER A 139 -30.25 9.13 7.51
N LYS A 140 -30.18 8.18 8.45
CA LYS A 140 -31.23 7.96 9.46
C LYS A 140 -31.47 9.19 10.32
N GLN A 141 -30.42 9.91 10.73
CA GLN A 141 -30.55 11.16 11.51
C GLN A 141 -31.22 12.27 10.71
N VAL A 142 -30.87 12.45 9.44
CA VAL A 142 -31.49 13.46 8.56
C VAL A 142 -32.96 13.17 8.34
N LEU A 143 -33.32 11.92 8.08
CA LEU A 143 -34.70 11.48 7.83
C LEU A 143 -35.59 11.58 9.06
N ALA A 144 -35.02 11.48 10.27
CA ALA A 144 -35.78 11.66 11.52
C ALA A 144 -36.26 13.09 11.77
N GLY A 145 -35.80 14.07 10.99
CA GLY A 145 -36.29 15.47 11.00
C GLY A 145 -35.75 16.33 12.16
N ASP A 146 -34.80 15.85 12.95
CA ASP A 146 -34.22 16.54 14.12
C ASP A 146 -32.98 17.38 13.72
N VAL A 147 -32.98 17.99 12.54
CA VAL A 147 -31.80 18.72 12.04
C VAL A 147 -31.92 20.21 12.42
N THR A 148 -31.18 20.62 13.45
CA THR A 148 -30.90 22.01 13.74
C THR A 148 -29.75 22.53 12.88
N ASP A 149 -29.58 23.87 12.75
CA ASP A 149 -28.47 24.46 11.94
C ASP A 149 -27.08 23.94 12.36
N THR A 150 -26.84 23.81 13.67
CA THR A 150 -25.59 23.27 14.21
C THR A 150 -25.40 21.80 13.76
N ARG A 151 -26.44 21.00 13.83
CA ARG A 151 -26.45 19.59 13.45
C ARG A 151 -26.29 19.40 11.94
N ALA A 152 -26.83 20.33 11.14
CA ALA A 152 -26.60 20.34 9.70
C ALA A 152 -25.12 20.49 9.35
N GLY A 153 -24.39 21.35 10.09
CA GLY A 153 -22.94 21.51 9.94
C GLY A 153 -22.16 20.22 10.25
N GLU A 154 -22.53 19.52 11.33
CA GLU A 154 -21.91 18.24 11.71
C GLU A 154 -22.17 17.14 10.65
N VAL A 155 -23.39 17.06 10.14
CA VAL A 155 -23.77 16.14 9.08
C VAL A 155 -22.95 16.39 7.80
N LEU A 156 -22.83 17.65 7.39
CA LEU A 156 -22.04 18.01 6.20
C LEU A 156 -20.56 17.69 6.39
N ALA A 157 -19.99 17.94 7.56
CA ALA A 157 -18.61 17.60 7.87
C ALA A 157 -18.38 16.08 7.87
N ALA A 158 -19.32 15.29 8.38
CA ALA A 158 -19.26 13.84 8.35
C ALA A 158 -19.29 13.33 6.88
N ILE A 159 -20.23 13.82 6.05
CA ILE A 159 -20.31 13.44 4.63
C ILE A 159 -19.02 13.79 3.90
N ALA A 160 -18.47 15.01 4.12
CA ALA A 160 -17.23 15.44 3.47
C ALA A 160 -16.03 14.56 3.83
N ARG A 161 -15.92 14.11 5.09
CA ARG A 161 -14.89 13.15 5.50
C ARG A 161 -15.05 11.81 4.79
N GLN A 162 -16.26 11.28 4.73
CA GLN A 162 -16.51 10.00 4.07
C GLN A 162 -16.23 10.08 2.55
N GLU A 163 -16.54 11.23 1.93
CA GLU A 163 -16.24 11.46 0.52
C GLU A 163 -14.73 11.51 0.25
N ASP A 164 -13.95 12.21 1.10
CA ASP A 164 -12.48 12.25 0.98
C ASP A 164 -11.88 10.86 1.15
N LEU A 165 -12.28 10.13 2.19
CA LEU A 165 -11.81 8.76 2.45
C LEU A 165 -12.15 7.82 1.28
N ASN A 166 -13.37 7.86 0.77
CA ASN A 166 -13.77 7.10 -0.43
C ASN A 166 -12.91 7.46 -1.66
N GLY A 167 -12.60 8.75 -1.83
CA GLY A 167 -11.70 9.21 -2.88
C GLY A 167 -10.28 8.64 -2.75
N ARG A 168 -9.75 8.51 -1.54
CA ARG A 168 -8.45 7.89 -1.24
C ARG A 168 -8.46 6.40 -1.53
N ILE A 169 -9.48 5.67 -1.06
CA ILE A 169 -9.68 4.25 -1.35
C ILE A 169 -9.68 4.00 -2.85
N ARG A 170 -10.44 4.79 -3.60
CA ARG A 170 -10.51 4.65 -5.05
C ARG A 170 -9.15 4.80 -5.72
N ARG A 171 -8.37 5.82 -5.33
CA ARG A 171 -7.01 6.03 -5.87
C ARG A 171 -6.10 4.85 -5.52
N ASN A 172 -6.13 4.41 -4.26
CA ASN A 172 -5.34 3.30 -3.76
C ASN A 172 -5.63 2.00 -4.53
N VAL A 173 -6.89 1.63 -4.67
CA VAL A 173 -7.31 0.43 -5.43
C VAL A 173 -6.90 0.51 -6.90
N MET A 174 -6.96 1.69 -7.51
CA MET A 174 -6.49 1.88 -8.90
C MET A 174 -4.96 1.71 -9.01
N ASP A 175 -4.20 2.17 -8.04
CA ASP A 175 -2.74 2.02 -7.99
C ASP A 175 -2.37 0.55 -7.79
N THR A 176 -3.00 -0.14 -6.85
CA THR A 176 -2.86 -1.59 -6.63
C THR A 176 -3.16 -2.39 -7.90
N ARG A 177 -4.24 -2.05 -8.60
CA ARG A 177 -4.57 -2.68 -9.88
C ARG A 177 -3.48 -2.48 -10.94
N ARG A 178 -2.90 -1.28 -11.04
CA ARG A 178 -1.80 -1.00 -11.98
C ARG A 178 -0.55 -1.79 -11.63
N ALA A 179 -0.17 -1.82 -10.34
CA ALA A 179 0.97 -2.58 -9.85
C ALA A 179 0.83 -4.07 -10.16
N VAL A 180 -0.31 -4.66 -9.84
CA VAL A 180 -0.59 -6.08 -10.13
C VAL A 180 -0.60 -6.34 -11.63
N SER A 181 -1.18 -5.45 -12.45
CA SER A 181 -1.17 -5.59 -13.91
C SER A 181 0.25 -5.55 -14.48
N PHE A 182 1.11 -4.67 -13.99
CA PHE A 182 2.52 -4.61 -14.35
C PHE A 182 3.24 -5.92 -14.04
N ILE A 183 3.08 -6.43 -12.82
CA ILE A 183 3.65 -7.71 -12.39
C ILE A 183 3.15 -8.85 -13.30
N CYS A 184 1.85 -8.92 -13.57
CA CYS A 184 1.29 -9.97 -14.43
C CYS A 184 1.84 -9.93 -15.84
N LEU A 185 1.99 -8.76 -16.46
CA LEU A 185 2.53 -8.62 -17.80
C LEU A 185 3.96 -9.15 -17.91
N LEU A 186 4.81 -8.87 -16.92
CA LEU A 186 6.19 -9.37 -16.90
C LEU A 186 6.27 -10.89 -16.82
N TYR A 187 5.36 -11.53 -16.08
CA TYR A 187 5.36 -12.98 -15.89
C TYR A 187 4.56 -13.77 -16.96
N THR A 188 3.85 -13.11 -17.85
CA THR A 188 3.13 -13.76 -18.96
C THR A 188 3.86 -13.59 -20.29
N SER A 189 4.98 -12.88 -20.32
CA SER A 189 5.78 -12.61 -21.53
C SER A 189 6.88 -13.64 -21.77
N ASP A 190 7.01 -14.67 -20.93
CA ASP A 190 7.84 -15.87 -21.10
C ASP A 190 6.99 -17.02 -21.69
#